data_5ad15dfa78bfc4c30b37d1407cae380e
#
_entry.id   5ad15dfa78bfc4c30b37d1407cae380e
#
_cell.length_a   1.000
_cell.length_b   1.000
_cell.length_c   1.000
_cell.angle_alpha   90.00
_cell.angle_beta   90.00
_cell.angle_gamma   90.00
#
_symmetry.space_group_name_H-M   'P 1'
#
loop_
_entity.id
_entity.type
_entity.pdbx_description
1 polymer ?
#
loop_
_entity_poly.entity_id
_entity_poly.type
_entity_poly.pdbx_seq_one_letter_code
_entity_poly.pdbx_strand_id
1 'polypeptide(L)'
;MELIALPAFADNYIWMIHDGQAAVVVDPADASPVMAALSQRQLRLEGIVVTHHHPDHIGGIAGLALSGLADDSTWLVAPDDERIPDWPVPGQTTRVSH
;
A
#
# COMPACT_ATOMS: atom_id res chain seq x y z
N MET A 1 0.75 16.63 -8.42
CA MET A 1 0.65 15.56 -7.40
C MET A 1 -0.65 15.70 -6.62
N GLU A 2 -1.35 14.62 -6.44
CA GLU A 2 -2.64 14.63 -5.76
C GLU A 2 -2.63 13.68 -4.56
N LEU A 3 -3.35 14.07 -3.50
CA LEU A 3 -3.59 13.25 -2.33
C LEU A 3 -5.08 12.87 -2.29
N ILE A 4 -5.36 11.58 -2.23
CA ILE A 4 -6.72 11.06 -2.23
C ILE A 4 -6.94 10.22 -0.97
N ALA A 5 -8.12 10.37 -0.36
CA ALA A 5 -8.56 9.52 0.74
C ALA A 5 -9.48 8.44 0.18
N LEU A 6 -9.09 7.17 0.32
CA LEU A 6 -9.88 6.03 -0.13
C LEU A 6 -10.57 5.42 1.09
N PRO A 7 -11.91 5.43 1.15
CA PRO A 7 -12.61 4.81 2.27
C PRO A 7 -12.35 3.31 2.33
N ALA A 8 -12.06 2.80 3.52
CA ALA A 8 -11.89 1.38 3.79
C ALA A 8 -12.58 1.05 5.10
N PHE A 9 -13.40 0.01 5.10
CA PHE A 9 -14.21 -0.36 6.26
C PHE A 9 -15.13 0.81 6.67
N ALA A 10 -15.64 0.80 7.90
CA ALA A 10 -16.57 1.83 8.35
C ALA A 10 -15.89 3.14 8.74
N ASP A 11 -14.67 3.05 9.28
CA ASP A 11 -14.02 4.17 9.95
C ASP A 11 -12.64 4.52 9.44
N ASN A 12 -12.11 3.79 8.45
CA ASN A 12 -10.72 3.95 8.03
C ASN A 12 -10.61 4.55 6.65
N TYR A 13 -9.48 5.22 6.43
CA TYR A 13 -9.10 5.71 5.10
C TYR A 13 -7.72 5.17 4.74
N ILE A 14 -7.56 4.90 3.45
CA ILE A 14 -6.26 4.60 2.86
C ILE A 14 -5.85 5.85 2.10
N TRP A 15 -4.68 6.38 2.40
CA TRP A 15 -4.19 7.57 1.71
C TRP A 15 -3.42 7.16 0.46
N MET A 16 -3.73 7.80 -0.65
CA MET A 16 -3.04 7.57 -1.91
C MET A 16 -2.48 8.89 -2.42
N ILE A 17 -1.19 8.90 -2.75
CA ILE A 17 -0.53 10.05 -3.36
C ILE A 17 -0.12 9.63 -4.77
N HIS A 18 -0.49 10.40 -5.78
CA HIS A 18 -0.12 10.07 -7.15
C HIS A 18 0.21 11.30 -7.99
N ASP A 19 0.93 11.06 -9.08
CA ASP A 19 1.33 12.11 -10.03
C ASP A 19 0.63 11.97 -11.39
N GLY A 20 -0.41 11.17 -11.46
CA GLY A 20 -1.12 10.88 -12.70
C GLY A 20 -0.62 9.62 -13.42
N GLN A 21 0.51 9.06 -13.00
CA GLN A 21 1.08 7.85 -13.59
C GLN A 21 1.38 6.78 -12.54
N ALA A 22 1.99 7.17 -11.44
CA ALA A 22 2.38 6.27 -10.36
C ALA A 22 1.78 6.72 -9.04
N ALA A 23 1.48 5.75 -8.17
CA ALA A 23 0.84 6.00 -6.90
C ALA A 23 1.59 5.33 -5.76
N VAL A 24 1.56 5.98 -4.60
CA VAL A 24 2.03 5.42 -3.32
C VAL A 24 0.83 5.36 -2.39
N VAL A 25 0.63 4.23 -1.73
CA VAL A 25 -0.48 4.07 -0.79
C VAL A 25 0.06 3.93 0.63
N VAL A 26 -0.67 4.47 1.59
CA VAL A 26 -0.30 4.46 3.00
C VAL A 26 -1.32 3.60 3.75
N ASP A 27 -0.83 2.59 4.47
CA ASP A 27 -1.62 1.69 5.30
C ASP A 27 -2.79 1.06 4.53
N PRO A 28 -2.52 0.27 3.47
CA PRO A 28 -3.60 -0.31 2.66
C PRO A 28 -4.29 -1.45 3.40
N ALA A 29 -5.28 -1.11 4.21
CA ALA A 29 -6.03 -2.05 5.03
C ALA A 29 -6.85 -3.03 4.20
N ASP A 30 -7.32 -2.61 3.03
CA ASP A 30 -8.13 -3.41 2.12
C ASP A 30 -7.63 -3.18 0.70
N ALA A 31 -7.43 -4.25 -0.05
CA ALA A 31 -6.96 -4.16 -1.43
C ALA A 31 -8.01 -3.56 -2.37
N SER A 32 -9.30 -3.81 -2.13
CA SER A 32 -10.36 -3.44 -3.05
C SER A 32 -10.43 -1.96 -3.42
N PRO A 33 -10.44 -1.01 -2.46
CA PRO A 33 -10.48 0.41 -2.83
C PRO A 33 -9.20 0.86 -3.53
N VAL A 34 -8.06 0.27 -3.20
CA VAL A 34 -6.80 0.59 -3.87
C VAL A 34 -6.85 0.10 -5.32
N MET A 35 -7.29 -1.14 -5.54
CA MET A 35 -7.41 -1.72 -6.87
C MET A 35 -8.34 -0.88 -7.75
N ALA A 36 -9.49 -0.48 -7.19
CA ALA A 36 -10.45 0.34 -7.93
C ALA A 36 -9.86 1.70 -8.32
N ALA A 37 -9.16 2.36 -7.39
CA ALA A 37 -8.56 3.66 -7.66
C ALA A 37 -7.45 3.58 -8.70
N LEU A 38 -6.59 2.56 -8.62
CA LEU A 38 -5.52 2.36 -9.60
C LEU A 38 -6.10 2.11 -10.99
N SER A 39 -7.15 1.30 -11.08
CA SER A 39 -7.79 0.99 -12.36
C SER A 39 -8.50 2.20 -12.95
N GLN A 40 -9.29 2.89 -12.15
CA GLN A 40 -10.08 4.05 -12.62
C GLN A 40 -9.19 5.19 -13.11
N ARG A 41 -8.03 5.37 -12.48
CA ARG A 41 -7.10 6.46 -12.81
C ARG A 41 -5.94 6.01 -13.67
N GLN A 42 -5.88 4.71 -14.01
CA GLN A 42 -4.80 4.13 -14.81
C GLN A 42 -3.42 4.42 -14.20
N LEU A 43 -3.31 4.14 -12.91
CA LEU A 43 -2.09 4.36 -12.14
C LEU A 43 -1.36 3.05 -11.89
N ARG A 44 -0.02 3.11 -11.84
CA ARG A 44 0.84 2.01 -11.44
C ARG A 44 1.14 2.15 -9.94
N LEU A 45 1.04 1.07 -9.20
CA LEU A 45 1.42 1.08 -7.79
C LEU A 45 2.94 1.06 -7.67
N GLU A 46 3.52 2.16 -7.23
CA GLU A 46 4.96 2.31 -7.10
C GLU A 46 5.46 1.92 -5.72
N GLY A 47 4.70 2.22 -4.68
CA GLY A 47 5.15 1.96 -3.33
C GLY A 47 4.03 1.86 -2.32
N ILE A 48 4.36 1.27 -1.18
CA ILE A 48 3.47 1.09 -0.04
C ILE A 48 4.20 1.57 1.20
N VAL A 49 3.55 2.43 1.98
CA VAL A 49 4.06 2.90 3.27
C VAL A 49 3.18 2.32 4.37
N VAL A 50 3.80 1.65 5.34
CA VAL A 50 3.11 1.11 6.51
C VAL A 50 3.58 1.89 7.73
N THR A 51 2.63 2.42 8.51
CA THR A 51 2.96 3.20 9.70
C THR A 51 3.00 2.34 10.96
N HIS A 52 2.16 1.29 11.02
CA HIS A 52 2.16 0.36 12.15
C HIS A 52 1.49 -0.96 11.72
N HIS A 53 1.56 -1.97 12.59
CA HIS A 53 1.22 -3.36 12.22
C HIS A 53 -0.25 -3.74 12.34
N HIS A 54 -1.12 -2.85 12.75
CA HIS A 54 -2.54 -3.19 12.96
C HIS A 54 -3.15 -3.81 11.70
N PRO A 55 -3.94 -4.89 11.81
CA PRO A 55 -4.53 -5.54 10.63
C PRO A 55 -5.35 -4.60 9.76
N ASP A 56 -6.01 -3.62 10.37
CA ASP A 56 -6.78 -2.61 9.65
C ASP A 56 -5.90 -1.57 8.92
N HIS A 57 -4.57 -1.73 8.98
CA HIS A 57 -3.63 -0.86 8.26
C HIS A 57 -2.76 -1.62 7.25
N ILE A 58 -2.71 -2.95 7.32
CA ILE A 58 -1.86 -3.75 6.44
C ILE A 58 -2.60 -4.91 5.75
N GLY A 59 -3.88 -5.10 6.05
CA GLY A 59 -4.62 -6.26 5.55
C GLY A 59 -4.72 -6.37 4.04
N GLY A 60 -4.56 -5.25 3.32
CA GLY A 60 -4.66 -5.23 1.87
C GLY A 60 -3.38 -5.59 1.12
N ILE A 61 -2.22 -5.66 1.83
CA ILE A 61 -0.93 -5.86 1.15
C ILE A 61 -0.91 -7.20 0.40
N ALA A 62 -1.35 -8.26 1.05
CA ALA A 62 -1.39 -9.59 0.43
C ALA A 62 -2.31 -9.60 -0.79
N GLY A 63 -3.45 -8.93 -0.72
CA GLY A 63 -4.38 -8.83 -1.85
C GLY A 63 -3.78 -8.08 -3.03
N LEU A 64 -3.04 -7.01 -2.77
CA LEU A 64 -2.35 -6.28 -3.82
C LEU A 64 -1.27 -7.13 -4.49
N ALA A 65 -0.53 -7.90 -3.71
CA ALA A 65 0.49 -8.80 -4.26
C ALA A 65 -0.15 -9.93 -5.08
N LEU A 66 -1.22 -10.54 -4.57
CA LEU A 66 -1.91 -11.62 -5.27
C LEU A 66 -2.56 -11.17 -6.58
N SER A 67 -2.99 -9.92 -6.66
CA SER A 67 -3.57 -9.37 -7.88
C SER A 67 -2.53 -8.97 -8.93
N GLY A 68 -1.25 -9.01 -8.58
CA GLY A 68 -0.17 -8.59 -9.47
C GLY A 68 0.08 -7.09 -9.51
N LEU A 69 -0.66 -6.31 -8.74
CA LEU A 69 -0.47 -4.85 -8.70
C LEU A 69 0.77 -4.47 -7.89
N ALA A 70 1.07 -5.23 -6.83
CA ALA A 70 2.32 -5.10 -6.09
C ALA A 70 3.25 -6.22 -6.58
N ASP A 71 4.39 -5.85 -7.15
CA ASP A 71 5.32 -6.78 -7.79
C ASP A 71 6.78 -6.39 -7.48
N ASP A 72 7.72 -6.93 -8.25
CA ASP A 72 9.15 -6.72 -8.06
C ASP A 72 9.57 -5.25 -8.12
N SER A 73 8.79 -4.41 -8.79
CA SER A 73 9.08 -2.99 -8.92
C SER A 73 8.38 -2.12 -7.87
N THR A 74 7.61 -2.74 -6.97
CA THR A 74 6.89 -2.04 -5.91
C THR A 74 7.73 -2.07 -4.64
N TRP A 75 8.04 -0.88 -4.08
CA TRP A 75 8.78 -0.82 -2.82
C TRP A 75 7.84 -0.76 -1.63
N LEU A 76 8.34 -1.18 -0.47
CA LEU A 76 7.62 -1.15 0.80
C LEU A 76 8.49 -0.48 1.85
N VAL A 77 7.94 0.52 2.53
CA VAL A 77 8.60 1.15 3.69
C VAL A 77 7.74 0.88 4.91
N ALA A 78 8.34 0.30 5.94
CA ALA A 78 7.61 -0.11 7.14
C ALA A 78 8.48 0.06 8.39
N PRO A 79 7.87 0.16 9.58
CA PRO A 79 8.62 0.10 10.82
C PRO A 79 9.37 -1.23 10.95
N ASP A 80 10.44 -1.23 11.74
CA ASP A 80 11.20 -2.44 12.03
C ASP A 80 10.43 -3.28 13.07
N ASP A 81 9.38 -3.93 12.59
CA ASP A 81 8.47 -4.74 13.39
C ASP A 81 8.26 -6.07 12.66
N GLU A 82 8.66 -7.16 13.29
CA GLU A 82 8.60 -8.49 12.67
C GLU A 82 7.17 -8.96 12.37
N ARG A 83 6.16 -8.32 12.95
CA ARG A 83 4.76 -8.64 12.67
C ARG A 83 4.29 -8.10 11.32
N ILE A 84 5.06 -7.20 10.71
CA ILE A 84 4.76 -6.65 9.40
C ILE A 84 5.51 -7.47 8.36
N PRO A 85 4.81 -8.12 7.40
CA PRO A 85 5.45 -8.97 6.40
C PRO A 85 6.30 -8.17 5.42
N ASP A 86 7.31 -8.81 4.83
CA ASP A 86 8.16 -8.23 3.80
C ASP A 86 7.52 -8.38 2.43
N TRP A 87 6.31 -7.90 2.32
CA TRP A 87 5.58 -7.88 1.05
C TRP A 87 5.70 -6.51 0.40
N PRO A 88 5.59 -6.44 -0.91
CA PRO A 88 5.40 -7.55 -1.85
C PRO A 88 6.65 -8.34 -2.17
N VAL A 89 7.84 -7.73 -2.11
CA VAL A 89 9.10 -8.38 -2.44
C VAL A 89 10.11 -8.07 -1.36
N PRO A 90 10.67 -9.10 -0.68
CA PRO A 90 11.60 -8.87 0.43
C PRO A 90 12.78 -7.96 0.08
N GLY A 91 13.32 -8.05 -1.11
CA GLY A 91 14.45 -7.23 -1.55
C GLY A 91 14.11 -5.75 -1.74
N GLN A 92 12.83 -5.40 -1.78
CA GLN A 92 12.37 -4.02 -1.97
C GLN A 92 11.85 -3.39 -0.69
N THR A 93 11.96 -4.09 0.44
CA THR A 93 11.43 -3.61 1.72
C THR A 93 12.51 -2.83 2.47
N THR A 94 12.16 -1.63 2.90
CA THR A 94 13.01 -0.80 3.77
C THR A 94 12.38 -0.74 5.16
N ARG A 95 13.14 -1.11 6.17
CA ARG A 95 12.70 -1.06 7.56
C ARG A 95 13.24 0.20 8.23
N VAL A 96 12.40 0.85 8.99
CA VAL A 96 12.74 2.10 9.68
C VAL A 96 12.69 1.85 11.18
N SER A 97 13.82 2.09 11.85
CA SER A 97 13.92 1.99 13.31
C SER A 97 13.35 3.24 13.98
N HIS A 98 12.77 3.04 15.16
CA HIS A 98 12.28 4.14 15.99
C HIS A 98 13.39 4.75 16.81
#